data_a861f7faf5f8acae7af73b639c46137f
#
_entry.id   a861f7faf5f8acae7af73b639c46137f
#
_cell.length_a   1.000
_cell.length_b   1.000
_cell.length_c   1.000
_cell.angle_alpha   90.00
_cell.angle_beta   90.00
_cell.angle_gamma   90.00
#
_symmetry.space_group_name_H-M   'P 1'
#
loop_
_entity.id
_entity.type
_entity.pdbx_description
1 polymer ?
#
loop_
_entity_poly.entity_id
_entity_poly.type
_entity_poly.pdbx_seq_one_letter_code
_entity_poly.pdbx_strand_id
1 'polypeptide(L)'
;MADSENSRTLPSRTHRNILSSVEEFLSHKSYPPSPAPDDDPAVQKWEIWQKAYTEFCQLCRLQQHLERKLLREVGEPYIQVEVPGIGSCSVMSYRDIENVLPGPSLAEARAEANKRLKEHYSIRELADELTGYTRALEAESEASEREGIAAHELWDTPARSIYGAIAKLHALITLGVLQPDCDEFPWPPFRSVAADLLMILKDTSLSPPCEG
;
A
#
# COMPACT_ATOMS: atom_id res chain seq x y z
N MET A 1 23.58 -23.42 -26.08
CA MET A 1 24.13 -22.52 -25.07
C MET A 1 24.38 -21.18 -25.75
N ALA A 2 23.49 -20.25 -25.57
CA ALA A 2 23.66 -18.86 -25.97
C ALA A 2 23.10 -18.05 -24.84
N ASP A 3 24.02 -17.47 -24.05
CA ASP A 3 23.73 -16.59 -22.91
C ASP A 3 23.08 -15.32 -23.43
N SER A 4 21.82 -15.09 -23.01
CA SER A 4 21.11 -13.86 -23.24
C SER A 4 21.45 -12.91 -22.10
N GLU A 5 22.67 -12.38 -22.08
CA GLU A 5 23.03 -11.23 -21.26
C GLU A 5 22.52 -9.95 -21.94
N ASN A 6 21.30 -9.56 -21.64
CA ASN A 6 20.85 -8.19 -21.90
C ASN A 6 19.86 -7.69 -20.85
N SER A 7 20.20 -7.93 -19.59
CA SER A 7 19.53 -7.28 -18.46
C SER A 7 20.23 -5.95 -18.17
N ARG A 8 19.76 -4.86 -18.81
CA ARG A 8 20.13 -3.50 -18.40
C ARG A 8 19.47 -3.23 -17.05
N THR A 9 20.14 -3.60 -15.99
CA THR A 9 19.78 -3.22 -14.62
C THR A 9 19.96 -1.70 -14.47
N LEU A 10 18.86 -0.96 -14.48
CA LEU A 10 18.90 0.45 -14.08
C LEU A 10 19.17 0.51 -12.58
N PRO A 11 20.14 1.32 -12.09
CA PRO A 11 20.47 1.40 -10.68
C PRO A 11 19.26 1.87 -9.86
N SER A 12 19.05 1.29 -8.68
CA SER A 12 17.92 1.58 -7.77
C SER A 12 17.74 3.07 -7.40
N ARG A 13 18.79 3.87 -7.49
CA ARG A 13 18.74 5.34 -7.37
C ARG A 13 17.92 6.03 -8.44
N THR A 14 17.87 5.48 -9.65
CA THR A 14 17.12 6.04 -10.78
C THR A 14 15.62 5.94 -10.57
N HIS A 15 15.15 4.98 -9.82
CA HIS A 15 13.75 4.71 -9.53
C HIS A 15 13.05 5.78 -8.70
N ARG A 16 13.60 6.09 -7.52
CA ARG A 16 13.08 7.17 -6.67
C ARG A 16 13.11 8.50 -7.40
N ASN A 17 14.13 8.71 -8.23
CA ASN A 17 14.25 9.93 -9.01
C ASN A 17 13.17 10.06 -10.10
N ILE A 18 12.73 8.96 -10.74
CA ILE A 18 11.69 9.03 -11.79
C ILE A 18 10.34 9.37 -11.20
N LEU A 19 9.88 8.66 -10.16
CA LEU A 19 8.59 8.95 -9.53
C LEU A 19 8.56 10.37 -8.94
N SER A 20 9.62 10.76 -8.22
CA SER A 20 9.73 12.12 -7.68
C SER A 20 9.78 13.18 -8.79
N SER A 21 10.45 12.90 -9.92
CA SER A 21 10.48 13.82 -11.07
C SER A 21 9.14 13.94 -11.77
N VAL A 22 8.34 12.84 -11.85
CA VAL A 22 6.97 12.88 -12.38
C VAL A 22 6.06 13.66 -11.44
N GLU A 23 6.16 13.42 -10.14
CA GLU A 23 5.39 14.13 -9.12
C GLU A 23 5.74 15.64 -9.11
N GLU A 24 7.03 15.97 -9.18
CA GLU A 24 7.50 17.36 -9.32
C GLU A 24 6.99 18.00 -10.60
N PHE A 25 7.08 17.30 -11.74
CA PHE A 25 6.57 17.75 -13.02
C PHE A 25 5.07 18.05 -12.98
N LEU A 26 4.26 17.15 -12.44
CA LEU A 26 2.80 17.32 -12.34
C LEU A 26 2.41 18.39 -11.29
N SER A 27 3.25 18.64 -10.29
CA SER A 27 3.02 19.64 -9.25
C SER A 27 3.48 21.04 -9.63
N HIS A 28 4.46 21.16 -10.53
CA HIS A 28 4.98 22.46 -11.01
C HIS A 28 4.24 22.91 -12.27
N LYS A 29 3.30 23.84 -12.09
CA LYS A 29 2.46 24.43 -13.16
C LYS A 29 3.20 25.40 -14.11
N SER A 30 4.52 25.32 -14.23
CA SER A 30 5.37 26.28 -14.97
C SER A 30 5.96 25.65 -16.22
N TYR A 31 5.11 25.35 -17.22
CA TYR A 31 5.57 24.95 -18.55
C TYR A 31 4.92 25.77 -19.66
N PRO A 32 5.64 26.02 -20.82
CA PRO A 32 5.14 26.86 -21.90
C PRO A 32 3.88 26.27 -22.55
N PRO A 33 3.16 27.07 -23.36
CA PRO A 33 1.78 26.82 -23.78
C PRO A 33 1.63 25.63 -24.74
N SER A 34 1.63 24.45 -24.18
CA SER A 34 0.85 23.31 -24.67
C SER A 34 -0.53 23.42 -24.01
N PRO A 35 -1.63 22.86 -24.55
CA PRO A 35 -2.93 22.99 -23.90
C PRO A 35 -2.78 22.74 -22.41
N ALA A 36 -3.23 23.72 -21.62
CA ALA A 36 -2.86 23.84 -20.21
C ALA A 36 -3.08 22.50 -19.48
N PRO A 37 -2.11 22.01 -18.67
CA PRO A 37 -2.27 20.78 -17.88
C PRO A 37 -3.54 20.81 -17.02
N ASP A 38 -3.98 22.03 -16.63
CA ASP A 38 -5.15 22.27 -15.80
C ASP A 38 -6.48 21.87 -16.49
N ASP A 39 -6.53 21.71 -17.81
CA ASP A 39 -7.73 21.34 -18.56
C ASP A 39 -7.83 19.82 -18.84
N ASP A 40 -6.82 19.03 -18.48
CA ASP A 40 -6.87 17.57 -18.67
C ASP A 40 -7.59 16.89 -17.49
N PRO A 41 -8.75 16.27 -17.73
CA PRO A 41 -9.52 15.64 -16.68
C PRO A 41 -8.77 14.49 -15.99
N ALA A 42 -7.82 13.82 -16.68
CA ALA A 42 -7.02 12.76 -16.08
C ALA A 42 -5.98 13.33 -15.11
N VAL A 43 -5.45 14.53 -15.33
CA VAL A 43 -4.57 15.21 -14.35
C VAL A 43 -5.35 15.58 -13.09
N GLN A 44 -6.56 16.13 -13.25
CA GLN A 44 -7.42 16.44 -12.08
C GLN A 44 -7.76 15.20 -11.25
N LYS A 45 -8.08 14.07 -11.92
CA LYS A 45 -8.34 12.80 -11.24
C LYS A 45 -7.08 12.23 -10.58
N TRP A 46 -5.92 12.40 -11.18
CA TRP A 46 -4.64 12.02 -10.58
C TRP A 46 -4.35 12.81 -9.30
N GLU A 47 -4.61 14.12 -9.25
CA GLU A 47 -4.46 14.92 -8.04
C GLU A 47 -5.36 14.42 -6.89
N ILE A 48 -6.60 14.04 -7.21
CA ILE A 48 -7.54 13.47 -6.22
C ILE A 48 -7.01 12.13 -5.72
N TRP A 49 -6.61 11.25 -6.63
CA TRP A 49 -6.03 9.95 -6.28
C TRP A 49 -4.76 10.10 -5.44
N GLN A 50 -3.84 10.98 -5.81
CA GLN A 50 -2.59 11.17 -5.09
C GLN A 50 -2.80 11.60 -3.63
N LYS A 51 -3.81 12.46 -3.39
CA LYS A 51 -4.20 12.85 -2.02
C LYS A 51 -4.72 11.65 -1.23
N ALA A 52 -5.63 10.87 -1.82
CA ALA A 52 -6.19 9.68 -1.19
C ALA A 52 -5.10 8.63 -0.91
N TYR A 53 -4.20 8.39 -1.85
CA TYR A 53 -3.07 7.47 -1.69
C TYR A 53 -2.11 7.92 -0.57
N THR A 54 -1.83 9.21 -0.49
CA THR A 54 -0.96 9.77 0.56
C THR A 54 -1.59 9.59 1.94
N GLU A 55 -2.90 9.85 2.08
CA GLU A 55 -3.66 9.64 3.31
C GLU A 55 -3.65 8.15 3.71
N PHE A 56 -3.97 7.26 2.76
CA PHE A 56 -3.90 5.80 2.97
C PHE A 56 -2.52 5.37 3.49
N CYS A 57 -1.43 5.79 2.83
CA CYS A 57 -0.08 5.45 3.25
C CYS A 57 0.27 5.95 4.66
N GLN A 58 -0.24 7.11 5.07
CA GLN A 58 -0.04 7.64 6.42
C GLN A 58 -0.78 6.82 7.47
N LEU A 59 -2.05 6.47 7.20
CA LEU A 59 -2.88 5.66 8.09
C LEU A 59 -2.37 4.22 8.19
N CYS A 60 -1.91 3.63 7.10
CA CYS A 60 -1.27 2.33 7.11
C CYS A 60 -0.02 2.28 8.02
N ARG A 61 0.84 3.31 7.95
CA ARG A 61 2.01 3.42 8.86
C ARG A 61 1.59 3.59 10.32
N LEU A 62 0.55 4.36 10.58
CA LEU A 62 0.01 4.55 11.93
C LEU A 62 -0.55 3.23 12.47
N GLN A 63 -1.39 2.54 11.69
CA GLN A 63 -1.95 1.24 12.05
C GLN A 63 -0.84 0.24 12.39
N GLN A 64 0.17 0.09 11.53
CA GLN A 64 1.32 -0.81 11.77
C GLN A 64 2.14 -0.44 13.00
N HIS A 65 2.25 0.85 13.32
CA HIS A 65 2.92 1.31 14.52
C HIS A 65 2.14 0.91 15.77
N LEU A 66 0.82 1.13 15.78
CA LEU A 66 -0.06 0.82 16.90
C LEU A 66 -0.22 -0.69 17.10
N GLU A 67 -0.28 -1.47 16.01
CA GLU A 67 -0.27 -2.93 16.06
C GLU A 67 0.98 -3.47 16.78
N ARG A 68 2.15 -2.99 16.36
CA ARG A 68 3.42 -3.39 17.01
C ARG A 68 3.48 -2.95 18.49
N LYS A 69 2.85 -1.83 18.83
CA LYS A 69 2.75 -1.39 20.22
C LYS A 69 1.83 -2.33 21.01
N LEU A 70 0.63 -2.63 20.49
CA LEU A 70 -0.32 -3.53 21.10
C LEU A 70 0.28 -4.93 21.32
N LEU A 71 0.95 -5.50 20.29
CA LEU A 71 1.61 -6.80 20.39
C LEU A 71 2.72 -6.82 21.47
N ARG A 72 3.47 -5.73 21.65
CA ARG A 72 4.48 -5.64 22.70
C ARG A 72 3.90 -5.53 24.10
N GLU A 73 2.72 -4.90 24.25
CA GLU A 73 2.09 -4.68 25.56
C GLU A 73 1.30 -5.92 26.05
N VAL A 74 0.61 -6.60 25.14
CA VAL A 74 -0.32 -7.69 25.50
C VAL A 74 0.00 -9.03 24.83
N GLY A 75 0.99 -9.07 23.94
CA GLY A 75 1.36 -10.28 23.21
C GLY A 75 0.44 -10.58 22.04
N GLU A 76 0.61 -11.79 21.52
CA GLU A 76 -0.12 -12.31 20.37
C GLU A 76 -1.60 -12.52 20.69
N PRO A 77 -2.52 -12.52 19.67
CA PRO A 77 -3.97 -12.67 19.87
C PRO A 77 -4.40 -14.12 20.17
N TYR A 78 -3.53 -14.92 20.74
CA TYR A 78 -3.82 -16.31 21.09
C TYR A 78 -3.28 -16.69 22.47
N ILE A 79 -3.81 -17.75 23.05
CA ILE A 79 -3.25 -18.41 24.23
C ILE A 79 -2.68 -19.78 23.87
N GLN A 80 -1.72 -20.26 24.65
CA GLN A 80 -1.22 -21.63 24.55
C GLN A 80 -2.02 -22.55 25.45
N VAL A 81 -2.45 -23.70 24.90
CA VAL A 81 -3.20 -24.73 25.61
C VAL A 81 -2.46 -26.07 25.49
N GLU A 82 -2.21 -26.73 26.60
CA GLU A 82 -1.59 -28.06 26.61
C GLU A 82 -2.67 -29.11 26.28
N VAL A 83 -2.42 -29.90 25.23
CA VAL A 83 -3.33 -30.97 24.77
C VAL A 83 -2.69 -32.32 25.06
N PRO A 84 -3.32 -33.17 25.84
CA PRO A 84 -2.77 -34.49 26.18
C PRO A 84 -2.43 -35.30 24.91
N GLY A 85 -1.17 -35.76 24.83
CA GLY A 85 -0.69 -36.57 23.71
C GLY A 85 -0.31 -35.81 22.44
N ILE A 86 -0.54 -34.51 22.39
CA ILE A 86 -0.25 -33.67 21.23
C ILE A 86 0.81 -32.60 21.61
N GLY A 87 0.73 -32.00 22.80
CA GLY A 87 1.58 -30.91 23.26
C GLY A 87 0.88 -29.57 23.24
N SER A 88 1.65 -28.47 23.15
CA SER A 88 1.13 -27.11 23.21
C SER A 88 0.51 -26.68 21.88
N CYS A 89 -0.73 -26.19 21.92
CA CYS A 89 -1.48 -25.68 20.77
C CYS A 89 -1.87 -24.21 20.98
N SER A 90 -1.69 -23.38 19.94
CA SER A 90 -2.17 -21.99 19.93
C SER A 90 -3.68 -21.98 19.62
N VAL A 91 -4.47 -21.30 20.44
CA VAL A 91 -5.93 -21.17 20.26
C VAL A 91 -6.34 -19.70 20.33
N MET A 92 -7.18 -19.27 19.38
CA MET A 92 -7.66 -17.91 19.26
C MET A 92 -9.15 -17.76 19.55
N SER A 93 -9.89 -18.86 19.64
CA SER A 93 -11.33 -18.82 19.86
C SER A 93 -11.81 -19.92 20.79
N TYR A 94 -12.99 -19.75 21.37
CA TYR A 94 -13.65 -20.81 22.15
C TYR A 94 -13.88 -22.08 21.33
N ARG A 95 -14.14 -21.93 20.02
CA ARG A 95 -14.29 -23.05 19.09
C ARG A 95 -12.97 -23.83 18.92
N ASP A 96 -11.84 -23.14 18.88
CA ASP A 96 -10.54 -23.81 18.81
C ASP A 96 -10.29 -24.63 20.07
N ILE A 97 -10.64 -24.07 21.25
CA ILE A 97 -10.52 -24.79 22.52
C ILE A 97 -11.41 -26.07 22.53
N GLU A 98 -12.63 -25.99 22.03
CA GLU A 98 -13.50 -27.15 21.90
C GLU A 98 -12.91 -28.23 20.97
N ASN A 99 -12.30 -27.80 19.87
CA ASN A 99 -11.69 -28.69 18.88
C ASN A 99 -10.44 -29.39 19.43
N VAL A 100 -9.58 -28.69 20.19
CA VAL A 100 -8.32 -29.26 20.71
C VAL A 100 -8.52 -30.01 22.03
N LEU A 101 -9.58 -29.72 22.79
CA LEU A 101 -9.94 -30.37 24.05
C LEU A 101 -11.34 -31.02 23.96
N PRO A 102 -11.56 -32.03 23.10
CA PRO A 102 -12.87 -32.63 22.90
C PRO A 102 -13.29 -33.57 24.03
N GLY A 103 -14.60 -33.75 24.17
CA GLY A 103 -15.19 -34.74 25.03
C GLY A 103 -15.27 -34.36 26.52
N PRO A 104 -15.97 -35.17 27.32
CA PRO A 104 -16.25 -34.88 28.73
C PRO A 104 -15.03 -35.05 29.65
N SER A 105 -14.07 -35.91 29.28
CA SER A 105 -12.84 -36.14 30.07
C SER A 105 -11.91 -34.91 30.14
N LEU A 106 -12.02 -33.96 29.20
CA LEU A 106 -11.23 -32.73 29.15
C LEU A 106 -12.05 -31.48 29.53
N ALA A 107 -13.23 -31.68 30.16
CA ALA A 107 -14.12 -30.56 30.51
C ALA A 107 -13.49 -29.53 31.44
N GLU A 108 -12.70 -29.98 32.43
CA GLU A 108 -12.00 -29.09 33.37
C GLU A 108 -10.89 -28.28 32.66
N ALA A 109 -10.06 -28.94 31.85
CA ALA A 109 -9.03 -28.28 31.05
C ALA A 109 -9.62 -27.24 30.07
N ARG A 110 -10.76 -27.60 29.47
CA ARG A 110 -11.50 -26.69 28.58
C ARG A 110 -12.06 -25.48 29.34
N ALA A 111 -12.62 -25.67 30.53
CA ALA A 111 -13.11 -24.57 31.36
C ALA A 111 -11.99 -23.59 31.75
N GLU A 112 -10.82 -24.10 32.14
CA GLU A 112 -9.65 -23.32 32.47
C GLU A 112 -9.12 -22.58 31.24
N ALA A 113 -9.02 -23.23 30.08
CA ALA A 113 -8.61 -22.59 28.84
C ALA A 113 -9.58 -21.45 28.42
N ASN A 114 -10.89 -21.68 28.55
CA ASN A 114 -11.91 -20.66 28.29
C ASN A 114 -11.77 -19.45 29.21
N LYS A 115 -11.49 -19.68 30.49
CA LYS A 115 -11.25 -18.61 31.47
C LYS A 115 -10.02 -17.78 31.07
N ARG A 116 -8.90 -18.42 30.79
CA ARG A 116 -7.66 -17.76 30.34
C ARG A 116 -7.86 -16.98 29.05
N LEU A 117 -8.58 -17.53 28.07
CA LEU A 117 -8.89 -16.83 26.82
C LEU A 117 -9.73 -15.58 27.07
N LYS A 118 -10.74 -15.68 27.95
CA LYS A 118 -11.56 -14.53 28.34
C LYS A 118 -10.75 -13.43 29.02
N GLU A 119 -9.87 -13.78 29.94
CA GLU A 119 -8.96 -12.85 30.62
C GLU A 119 -8.03 -12.19 29.62
N HIS A 120 -7.46 -12.96 28.69
CA HIS A 120 -6.60 -12.47 27.62
C HIS A 120 -7.33 -11.46 26.72
N TYR A 121 -8.58 -11.75 26.32
CA TYR A 121 -9.40 -10.81 25.55
C TYR A 121 -9.69 -9.51 26.31
N SER A 122 -10.02 -9.59 27.60
CA SER A 122 -10.29 -8.40 28.40
C SER A 122 -9.06 -7.48 28.52
N ILE A 123 -7.86 -8.07 28.70
CA ILE A 123 -6.61 -7.32 28.75
C ILE A 123 -6.31 -6.67 27.38
N ARG A 124 -6.54 -7.42 26.29
CA ARG A 124 -6.31 -6.92 24.94
C ARG A 124 -7.29 -5.80 24.56
N GLU A 125 -8.54 -5.89 24.95
CA GLU A 125 -9.57 -4.85 24.73
C GLU A 125 -9.19 -3.55 25.45
N LEU A 126 -8.79 -3.62 26.71
CA LEU A 126 -8.32 -2.45 27.45
C LEU A 126 -7.07 -1.82 26.81
N ALA A 127 -6.12 -2.65 26.38
CA ALA A 127 -4.91 -2.16 25.71
C ALA A 127 -5.24 -1.55 24.33
N ASP A 128 -6.20 -2.09 23.60
CA ASP A 128 -6.67 -1.52 22.33
C ASP A 128 -7.36 -0.17 22.54
N GLU A 129 -8.23 -0.03 23.53
CA GLU A 129 -8.82 1.26 23.89
C GLU A 129 -7.77 2.33 24.20
N LEU A 130 -6.69 1.96 24.90
CA LEU A 130 -5.60 2.87 25.25
C LEU A 130 -4.68 3.20 24.06
N THR A 131 -4.41 2.23 23.20
CA THR A 131 -3.54 2.41 22.04
C THR A 131 -4.27 3.03 20.85
N GLY A 132 -5.56 2.75 20.69
CA GLY A 132 -6.38 3.18 19.56
C GLY A 132 -6.13 2.39 18.28
N TYR A 133 -5.64 1.15 18.38
CA TYR A 133 -5.30 0.31 17.23
C TYR A 133 -6.51 0.02 16.35
N THR A 134 -7.64 -0.44 16.91
CA THR A 134 -8.86 -0.74 16.15
C THR A 134 -9.36 0.49 15.39
N ARG A 135 -9.36 1.67 16.01
CA ARG A 135 -9.74 2.92 15.33
C ARG A 135 -8.80 3.27 14.17
N ALA A 136 -7.50 3.02 14.34
CA ALA A 136 -6.53 3.25 13.27
C ALA A 136 -6.70 2.24 12.11
N LEU A 137 -7.04 0.99 12.41
CA LEU A 137 -7.34 -0.05 11.44
C LEU A 137 -8.61 0.28 10.62
N GLU A 138 -9.67 0.74 11.28
CA GLU A 138 -10.89 1.20 10.62
C GLU A 138 -10.62 2.40 9.71
N ALA A 139 -9.88 3.40 10.20
CA ALA A 139 -9.51 4.58 9.42
C ALA A 139 -8.63 4.23 8.21
N GLU A 140 -7.70 3.28 8.35
CA GLU A 140 -6.88 2.76 7.26
C GLU A 140 -7.74 2.04 6.21
N SER A 141 -8.67 1.18 6.65
CA SER A 141 -9.60 0.47 5.77
C SER A 141 -10.48 1.43 4.95
N GLU A 142 -11.05 2.45 5.59
CA GLU A 142 -11.82 3.49 4.90
C GLU A 142 -10.98 4.29 3.90
N ALA A 143 -9.72 4.60 4.27
CA ALA A 143 -8.81 5.31 3.37
C ALA A 143 -8.40 4.45 2.16
N SER A 144 -8.21 3.14 2.36
CA SER A 144 -7.96 2.16 1.29
C SER A 144 -9.12 2.11 0.30
N GLU A 145 -10.36 2.11 0.79
CA GLU A 145 -11.55 2.13 -0.06
C GLU A 145 -11.63 3.44 -0.89
N ARG A 146 -11.41 4.60 -0.23
CA ARG A 146 -11.39 5.91 -0.93
C ARG A 146 -10.30 5.98 -1.99
N GLU A 147 -9.11 5.47 -1.68
CA GLU A 147 -8.00 5.39 -2.64
C GLU A 147 -8.38 4.53 -3.85
N GLY A 148 -8.93 3.33 -3.63
CA GLY A 148 -9.37 2.42 -4.68
C GLY A 148 -10.43 3.03 -5.59
N ILE A 149 -11.42 3.76 -5.04
CA ILE A 149 -12.43 4.49 -5.82
C ILE A 149 -11.76 5.56 -6.69
N ALA A 150 -10.86 6.37 -6.11
CA ALA A 150 -10.15 7.42 -6.84
C ALA A 150 -9.25 6.86 -7.95
N ALA A 151 -8.62 5.71 -7.73
CA ALA A 151 -7.83 5.00 -8.74
C ALA A 151 -8.71 4.56 -9.92
N HIS A 152 -9.88 3.95 -9.66
CA HIS A 152 -10.81 3.55 -10.72
C HIS A 152 -11.32 4.75 -11.52
N GLU A 153 -11.69 5.84 -10.86
CA GLU A 153 -12.10 7.07 -11.54
C GLU A 153 -10.99 7.63 -12.43
N LEU A 154 -9.72 7.55 -12.00
CA LEU A 154 -8.57 7.95 -12.81
C LEU A 154 -8.42 7.06 -14.05
N TRP A 155 -8.58 5.72 -13.90
CA TRP A 155 -8.48 4.78 -15.03
C TRP A 155 -9.58 4.99 -16.06
N ASP A 156 -10.80 5.25 -15.62
CA ASP A 156 -11.97 5.45 -16.49
C ASP A 156 -11.97 6.82 -17.18
N THR A 157 -11.20 7.79 -16.68
CA THR A 157 -11.13 9.13 -17.27
C THR A 157 -10.16 9.14 -18.46
N PRO A 158 -10.58 9.47 -19.70
CA PRO A 158 -9.68 9.58 -20.84
C PRO A 158 -8.65 10.72 -20.65
N ALA A 159 -7.38 10.42 -20.86
CA ALA A 159 -6.34 11.45 -20.95
C ALA A 159 -6.49 12.23 -22.26
N ARG A 160 -6.38 13.55 -22.22
CA ARG A 160 -6.48 14.43 -23.39
C ARG A 160 -5.16 15.06 -23.76
N SER A 161 -4.13 14.86 -22.94
CA SER A 161 -2.78 15.35 -23.12
C SER A 161 -1.74 14.31 -22.73
N ILE A 162 -0.48 14.56 -23.08
CA ILE A 162 0.64 13.74 -22.63
C ILE A 162 0.79 13.80 -21.09
N TYR A 163 0.39 14.91 -20.45
CA TYR A 163 0.38 15.04 -18.99
C TYR A 163 -0.60 14.08 -18.34
N GLY A 164 -1.82 13.97 -18.88
CA GLY A 164 -2.80 13.00 -18.39
C GLY A 164 -2.35 11.56 -18.57
N ALA A 165 -1.66 11.24 -19.66
CA ALA A 165 -1.09 9.91 -19.89
C ALA A 165 0.02 9.59 -18.86
N ILE A 166 0.90 10.56 -18.58
CA ILE A 166 1.95 10.44 -17.56
C ILE A 166 1.34 10.30 -16.17
N ALA A 167 0.30 11.05 -15.84
CA ALA A 167 -0.42 10.98 -14.58
C ALA A 167 -0.96 9.57 -14.31
N LYS A 168 -1.61 8.95 -15.31
CA LYS A 168 -2.06 7.56 -15.24
C LYS A 168 -0.89 6.57 -15.08
N LEU A 169 0.18 6.75 -15.86
CA LEU A 169 1.35 5.88 -15.78
C LEU A 169 2.04 5.97 -14.40
N HIS A 170 2.13 7.17 -13.82
CA HIS A 170 2.64 7.37 -12.46
C HIS A 170 1.81 6.59 -11.44
N ALA A 171 0.49 6.72 -11.47
CA ALA A 171 -0.38 6.01 -10.54
C ALA A 171 -0.27 4.48 -10.71
N LEU A 172 -0.23 3.98 -11.96
CA LEU A 172 -0.07 2.57 -12.25
C LEU A 172 1.25 2.00 -11.68
N ILE A 173 2.37 2.71 -11.89
CA ILE A 173 3.67 2.29 -11.36
C ILE A 173 3.65 2.33 -9.82
N THR A 174 3.09 3.39 -9.24
CA THR A 174 3.03 3.56 -7.78
C THR A 174 2.23 2.44 -7.09
N LEU A 175 1.08 2.07 -7.64
CA LEU A 175 0.22 1.01 -7.09
C LEU A 175 0.78 -0.39 -7.33
N GLY A 176 1.43 -0.60 -8.46
CA GLY A 176 1.88 -1.92 -8.86
C GLY A 176 3.22 -2.34 -8.26
N VAL A 177 4.00 -1.40 -7.75
CA VAL A 177 5.34 -1.70 -7.20
C VAL A 177 5.24 -1.91 -5.70
N LEU A 178 5.07 -3.16 -5.25
CA LEU A 178 5.16 -3.56 -3.84
C LEU A 178 6.56 -3.26 -3.25
N GLN A 179 7.60 -3.27 -4.12
CA GLN A 179 8.96 -2.86 -3.79
C GLN A 179 9.47 -1.90 -4.87
N PRO A 180 10.04 -0.74 -4.51
CA PRO A 180 10.53 0.26 -5.48
C PRO A 180 11.56 -0.28 -6.48
N ASP A 181 12.26 -1.33 -6.12
CA ASP A 181 13.33 -1.96 -6.90
C ASP A 181 12.88 -3.28 -7.58
N CYS A 182 11.56 -3.48 -7.75
CA CYS A 182 11.04 -4.68 -8.41
C CYS A 182 11.51 -4.73 -9.88
N ASP A 183 12.33 -5.75 -10.20
CA ASP A 183 12.85 -6.00 -11.56
C ASP A 183 11.98 -6.97 -12.36
N GLU A 184 10.86 -7.43 -11.79
CA GLU A 184 9.94 -8.33 -12.47
C GLU A 184 9.12 -7.58 -13.55
N PHE A 185 8.85 -8.28 -14.65
CA PHE A 185 7.92 -7.78 -15.66
C PHE A 185 6.52 -7.60 -15.05
N PRO A 186 5.81 -6.47 -15.33
CA PRO A 186 6.07 -5.45 -16.36
C PRO A 186 6.75 -4.16 -15.87
N TRP A 187 7.28 -4.08 -14.66
CA TRP A 187 7.71 -2.84 -14.02
C TRP A 187 8.89 -2.13 -14.69
N PRO A 188 10.00 -2.85 -15.09
CA PRO A 188 11.11 -2.20 -15.77
C PRO A 188 10.69 -1.47 -17.05
N PRO A 189 9.91 -2.07 -17.97
CA PRO A 189 9.45 -1.35 -19.17
C PRO A 189 8.53 -0.16 -18.86
N PHE A 190 7.65 -0.23 -17.86
CA PHE A 190 6.84 0.93 -17.50
C PHE A 190 7.69 2.11 -17.02
N ARG A 191 8.72 1.84 -16.23
CA ARG A 191 9.67 2.86 -15.78
C ARG A 191 10.47 3.46 -16.94
N SER A 192 10.89 2.62 -17.90
CA SER A 192 11.59 3.09 -19.11
C SER A 192 10.71 4.03 -19.93
N VAL A 193 9.45 3.66 -20.17
CA VAL A 193 8.50 4.51 -20.90
C VAL A 193 8.25 5.84 -20.16
N ALA A 194 8.11 5.82 -18.84
CA ALA A 194 7.93 7.03 -18.05
C ALA A 194 9.16 7.98 -18.17
N ALA A 195 10.37 7.41 -18.14
CA ALA A 195 11.60 8.15 -18.31
C ALA A 195 11.71 8.78 -19.71
N ASP A 196 11.38 8.04 -20.77
CA ASP A 196 11.39 8.51 -22.15
C ASP A 196 10.39 9.66 -22.37
N LEU A 197 9.17 9.53 -21.84
CA LEU A 197 8.15 10.58 -21.91
C LEU A 197 8.61 11.87 -21.21
N LEU A 198 9.24 11.77 -20.04
CA LEU A 198 9.79 12.93 -19.34
C LEU A 198 10.92 13.60 -20.11
N MET A 199 11.79 12.82 -20.80
CA MET A 199 12.85 13.37 -21.64
C MET A 199 12.28 14.14 -22.83
N ILE A 200 11.31 13.56 -23.54
CA ILE A 200 10.64 14.21 -24.70
C ILE A 200 10.02 15.54 -24.30
N LEU A 201 9.35 15.59 -23.14
CA LEU A 201 8.74 16.83 -22.66
C LEU A 201 9.77 17.91 -22.31
N LYS A 202 10.90 17.55 -21.69
CA LYS A 202 11.97 18.48 -21.37
C LYS A 202 12.61 19.07 -22.64
N ASP A 203 12.85 18.25 -23.65
CA ASP A 203 13.43 18.68 -24.92
C ASP A 203 12.49 19.60 -25.70
N THR A 204 11.19 19.33 -25.68
CA THR A 204 10.16 20.18 -26.32
C THR A 204 10.07 21.55 -25.64
N SER A 205 10.32 21.63 -24.33
CA SER A 205 10.29 22.87 -23.55
C SER A 205 11.52 23.76 -23.77
N LEU A 206 12.61 23.19 -24.26
CA LEU A 206 13.89 23.91 -24.49
C LEU A 206 14.03 24.45 -25.91
N SER A 207 13.15 24.12 -26.84
CA SER A 207 13.19 24.66 -28.22
C SER A 207 12.56 26.05 -28.24
N PRO A 208 13.31 27.13 -28.53
CA PRO A 208 12.75 28.47 -28.66
C PRO A 208 11.75 28.50 -29.84
N PRO A 209 10.71 29.37 -29.78
CA PRO A 209 9.83 29.55 -30.91
C PRO A 209 10.65 30.03 -32.12
N CYS A 210 10.52 29.31 -33.24
CA CYS A 210 11.07 29.80 -34.51
C CYS A 210 10.37 31.13 -34.83
N GLU A 211 11.11 32.24 -34.65
CA GLU A 211 10.70 33.53 -35.17
C GLU A 211 10.68 33.43 -36.71
N GLY A 212 9.48 33.45 -37.27
CA GLY A 212 9.19 33.53 -38.68
C GLY A 212 8.60 34.91 -39.02
#